data_727000470f4a423afd12ea513303d6ed
#
_entry.id   727000470f4a423afd12ea513303d6ed
#
_cell.length_a   1.000
_cell.length_b   1.000
_cell.length_c   1.000
_cell.angle_alpha   90.00
_cell.angle_beta   90.00
_cell.angle_gamma   90.00
#
_symmetry.space_group_name_H-M   'P 1'
#
loop_
_entity.id
_entity.type
_entity.pdbx_description
1 polymer ?
#
loop_
_entity_poly.entity_id
_entity_poly.type
_entity_poly.pdbx_seq_one_letter_code
_entity_poly.pdbx_strand_id
1 'polypeptide(L)'
;MKKIVTMGEIMLRLSTPNNERFIQADEFDINYGGGEANVAVSLANYGFDTEFVTAVPANPIGECAVASLRKYNVGTQYISRSGERLGIYYLESGSAMRASNVVYDRAHSSISEASADEFDFEVIFKDADWFHFTGITPAISDKAAELTKAACIAAKKAGVTVSCDLNFRKKLWSSEKAQKVMTELMQYVDVCIGNEEDAEKVLGFKAKATDVTKGELNLKGYEDVFNQMADRFGFKYIISSLRQSYSASNNGWSACIMDGKTREFYHSKTYTILPIVDRVGGGDSFAAGCISGLLDDKSMQEALEFGVAASALKHTIPGDFNLVSRAEVEALAGGDGSGRVQR
;
A
#
# COMPACT_ATOMS: atom_id res chain seq x y z
N MET A 1 2.28 16.01 16.95
CA MET A 1 2.62 15.28 15.71
C MET A 1 1.42 14.41 15.37
N LYS A 2 1.02 14.29 14.12
CA LYS A 2 -0.10 13.42 13.74
C LYS A 2 0.32 11.96 13.94
N LYS A 3 -0.56 11.18 14.62
CA LYS A 3 -0.33 9.75 14.87
C LYS A 3 -1.06 8.89 13.87
N ILE A 4 -0.33 8.00 13.23
CA ILE A 4 -0.86 7.10 12.19
C ILE A 4 -0.63 5.66 12.65
N VAL A 5 -1.69 4.86 12.55
CA VAL A 5 -1.64 3.43 12.81
C VAL A 5 -1.81 2.70 11.49
N THR A 6 -0.93 1.74 11.21
CA THR A 6 -1.13 0.81 10.09
C THR A 6 -1.18 -0.62 10.60
N MET A 7 -1.98 -1.48 9.98
CA MET A 7 -2.13 -2.87 10.43
C MET A 7 -2.11 -3.84 9.27
N GLY A 8 -1.20 -4.82 9.33
CA GLY A 8 -1.11 -5.86 8.31
C GLY A 8 0.06 -6.81 8.51
N GLU A 9 0.43 -7.52 7.47
CA GLU A 9 1.52 -8.49 7.52
C GLU A 9 2.86 -7.86 7.15
N ILE A 10 3.89 -8.16 7.93
CA ILE A 10 5.29 -8.00 7.52
C ILE A 10 5.87 -9.37 7.20
N MET A 11 6.54 -9.48 6.05
CA MET A 11 7.14 -10.72 5.56
C MET A 11 8.65 -10.58 5.40
N LEU A 12 9.33 -11.71 5.45
CA LEU A 12 10.70 -11.86 4.96
C LEU A 12 10.67 -11.99 3.44
N ARG A 13 11.32 -11.07 2.72
CA ARG A 13 11.57 -11.16 1.29
C ARG A 13 12.93 -11.72 1.02
N LEU A 14 13.00 -12.74 0.18
CA LEU A 14 14.22 -13.34 -0.35
C LEU A 14 14.26 -13.10 -1.87
N SER A 15 15.14 -12.21 -2.31
CA SER A 15 15.28 -11.84 -3.73
C SER A 15 16.52 -12.41 -4.34
N THR A 16 16.43 -12.89 -5.58
CA THR A 16 17.64 -13.22 -6.33
C THR A 16 18.43 -11.93 -6.65
N PRO A 17 19.77 -11.94 -6.54
CA PRO A 17 20.57 -10.78 -6.91
C PRO A 17 20.58 -10.55 -8.44
N ASN A 18 20.94 -9.35 -8.87
CA ASN A 18 21.28 -9.02 -10.27
C ASN A 18 20.29 -9.48 -11.35
N ASN A 19 18.99 -9.60 -11.05
CA ASN A 19 17.97 -10.17 -11.95
C ASN A 19 18.22 -11.64 -12.35
N GLU A 20 18.94 -12.40 -11.55
CA GLU A 20 19.12 -13.83 -11.74
C GLU A 20 17.81 -14.59 -11.61
N ARG A 21 17.73 -15.74 -12.28
CA ARG A 21 16.62 -16.67 -12.13
C ARG A 21 16.79 -17.46 -10.82
N PHE A 22 15.70 -17.91 -10.22
CA PHE A 22 15.76 -18.77 -9.03
C PHE A 22 16.70 -19.98 -9.22
N ILE A 23 16.72 -20.57 -10.42
CA ILE A 23 17.56 -21.73 -10.73
C ILE A 23 19.06 -21.38 -10.87
N GLN A 24 19.41 -20.10 -10.99
CA GLN A 24 20.80 -19.63 -11.14
C GLN A 24 21.39 -19.14 -9.82
N ALA A 25 20.54 -18.63 -8.92
CA ALA A 25 20.97 -17.95 -7.72
C ALA A 25 21.50 -18.95 -6.67
N ASP A 26 22.69 -18.68 -6.17
CA ASP A 26 23.32 -19.41 -5.05
C ASP A 26 23.10 -18.69 -3.70
N GLU A 27 22.55 -17.46 -3.71
CA GLU A 27 22.26 -16.64 -2.54
C GLU A 27 20.99 -15.80 -2.73
N PHE A 28 20.49 -15.21 -1.65
CA PHE A 28 19.36 -14.28 -1.68
C PHE A 28 19.69 -13.00 -0.92
N ASP A 29 19.27 -11.87 -1.49
CA ASP A 29 19.16 -10.61 -0.77
C ASP A 29 18.00 -10.68 0.22
N ILE A 30 18.25 -10.27 1.46
CA ILE A 30 17.27 -10.28 2.54
C ILE A 30 16.67 -8.88 2.72
N ASN A 31 15.34 -8.78 2.61
CA ASN A 31 14.57 -7.60 2.93
C ASN A 31 13.36 -7.98 3.80
N TYR A 32 12.80 -7.00 4.49
CA TYR A 32 11.52 -7.14 5.16
C TYR A 32 10.54 -6.13 4.56
N GLY A 33 9.27 -6.53 4.40
CA GLY A 33 8.26 -5.65 3.85
C GLY A 33 6.86 -6.26 3.90
N GLY A 34 5.90 -5.43 3.60
CA GLY A 34 4.48 -5.73 3.56
C GLY A 34 3.72 -4.45 3.29
N GLY A 35 2.55 -4.49 2.68
CA GLY A 35 1.86 -3.29 2.22
C GLY A 35 1.79 -2.21 3.29
N GLU A 36 1.24 -2.55 4.43
CA GLU A 36 1.02 -1.62 5.54
C GLU A 36 2.33 -1.25 6.30
N ALA A 37 3.31 -2.17 6.34
CA ALA A 37 4.64 -1.89 6.88
C ALA A 37 5.39 -0.89 5.98
N ASN A 38 5.27 -1.04 4.65
CA ASN A 38 5.85 -0.12 3.66
C ASN A 38 5.25 1.29 3.78
N VAL A 39 3.92 1.38 4.00
CA VAL A 39 3.22 2.64 4.27
C VAL A 39 3.73 3.27 5.56
N ALA A 40 3.86 2.49 6.65
CA ALA A 40 4.37 2.98 7.94
C ALA A 40 5.76 3.59 7.82
N VAL A 41 6.69 2.87 7.17
CA VAL A 41 8.07 3.36 6.95
C VAL A 41 8.09 4.65 6.14
N SER A 42 7.30 4.73 5.07
CA SER A 42 7.20 5.95 4.25
C SER A 42 6.72 7.14 5.08
N LEU A 43 5.65 6.96 5.86
CA LEU A 43 5.08 8.01 6.71
C LEU A 43 6.04 8.44 7.83
N ALA A 44 6.77 7.48 8.44
CA ALA A 44 7.81 7.81 9.42
C ALA A 44 8.92 8.65 8.80
N ASN A 45 9.37 8.33 7.57
CA ASN A 45 10.35 9.12 6.82
C ASN A 45 9.84 10.52 6.46
N TYR A 46 8.51 10.70 6.36
CA TYR A 46 7.89 12.02 6.16
C TYR A 46 7.67 12.80 7.46
N GLY A 47 8.06 12.25 8.61
CA GLY A 47 8.05 12.92 9.91
C GLY A 47 6.76 12.76 10.70
N PHE A 48 5.94 11.75 10.42
CA PHE A 48 4.78 11.40 11.23
C PHE A 48 5.13 10.44 12.36
N ASP A 49 4.30 10.42 13.41
CA ASP A 49 4.34 9.41 14.46
C ASP A 49 3.59 8.16 13.97
N THR A 50 4.30 7.11 13.64
CA THR A 50 3.73 5.90 13.01
C THR A 50 3.86 4.69 13.90
N GLU A 51 2.76 3.96 14.06
CA GLU A 51 2.69 2.69 14.79
C GLU A 51 2.27 1.57 13.85
N PHE A 52 2.97 0.46 13.91
CA PHE A 52 2.63 -0.73 13.13
C PHE A 52 2.05 -1.82 14.02
N VAL A 53 0.85 -2.29 13.66
CA VAL A 53 0.11 -3.36 14.35
C VAL A 53 0.19 -4.65 13.55
N THR A 54 0.73 -5.70 14.15
CA THR A 54 0.86 -7.03 13.53
C THR A 54 1.12 -8.09 14.60
N ALA A 55 1.18 -9.35 14.16
CA ALA A 55 1.71 -10.44 14.96
C ALA A 55 2.93 -11.06 14.26
N VAL A 56 3.99 -11.33 15.03
CA VAL A 56 5.20 -12.02 14.56
C VAL A 56 5.61 -13.10 15.55
N PRO A 57 6.31 -14.16 15.12
CA PRO A 57 6.71 -15.23 16.04
C PRO A 57 7.73 -14.72 17.08
N ALA A 58 7.67 -15.28 18.27
CA ALA A 58 8.63 -15.02 19.37
C ALA A 58 9.96 -15.77 19.14
N ASN A 59 10.61 -15.50 18.00
CA ASN A 59 11.89 -16.13 17.63
C ASN A 59 12.82 -15.08 16.96
N PRO A 60 14.10 -15.41 16.70
CA PRO A 60 15.05 -14.48 16.10
C PRO A 60 14.63 -13.89 14.75
N ILE A 61 13.87 -14.61 13.92
CA ILE A 61 13.39 -14.09 12.63
C ILE A 61 12.30 -13.05 12.83
N GLY A 62 11.38 -13.26 13.79
CA GLY A 62 10.41 -12.24 14.21
C GLY A 62 11.09 -10.98 14.76
N GLU A 63 12.17 -11.14 15.54
CA GLU A 63 12.97 -10.00 16.03
C GLU A 63 13.63 -9.23 14.88
N CYS A 64 14.15 -9.90 13.87
CA CYS A 64 14.71 -9.23 12.69
C CYS A 64 13.64 -8.38 11.96
N ALA A 65 12.42 -8.90 11.82
CA ALA A 65 11.32 -8.14 11.22
C ALA A 65 11.01 -6.87 12.03
N VAL A 66 10.92 -6.97 13.36
CA VAL A 66 10.69 -5.81 14.23
C VAL A 66 11.87 -4.84 14.21
N ALA A 67 13.10 -5.34 14.21
CA ALA A 67 14.30 -4.49 14.13
C ALA A 67 14.33 -3.71 12.79
N SER A 68 13.86 -4.31 11.69
CA SER A 68 13.79 -3.64 10.40
C SER A 68 12.85 -2.42 10.42
N LEU A 69 11.75 -2.47 11.16
CA LEU A 69 10.83 -1.34 11.36
C LEU A 69 11.42 -0.26 12.26
N ARG A 70 12.00 -0.67 13.41
CA ARG A 70 12.66 0.24 14.37
C ARG A 70 13.78 1.04 13.72
N LYS A 71 14.52 0.44 12.79
CA LYS A 71 15.58 1.10 12.04
C LYS A 71 15.11 2.37 11.31
N TYR A 72 13.82 2.42 10.95
CA TYR A 72 13.18 3.53 10.24
C TYR A 72 12.16 4.28 11.10
N ASN A 73 12.33 4.25 12.42
CA ASN A 73 11.52 4.98 13.41
C ASN A 73 10.01 4.64 13.40
N VAL A 74 9.64 3.45 12.95
CA VAL A 74 8.27 2.95 13.10
C VAL A 74 8.10 2.39 14.52
N GLY A 75 7.05 2.82 15.22
CA GLY A 75 6.65 2.30 16.52
C GLY A 75 6.24 0.83 16.43
N THR A 76 6.70 0.03 17.39
CA THR A 76 6.54 -1.43 17.39
C THR A 76 5.95 -1.97 18.68
N GLN A 77 5.40 -1.08 19.52
CA GLN A 77 4.86 -1.45 20.84
C GLN A 77 3.57 -2.28 20.75
N TYR A 78 2.87 -2.22 19.63
CA TYR A 78 1.63 -2.96 19.41
C TYR A 78 1.82 -4.21 18.54
N ILE A 79 3.05 -4.72 18.44
CA ILE A 79 3.34 -5.97 17.75
C ILE A 79 3.18 -7.14 18.71
N SER A 80 2.17 -8.00 18.47
CA SER A 80 1.99 -9.26 19.20
C SER A 80 3.15 -10.23 18.92
N ARG A 81 3.58 -10.95 19.95
CA ARG A 81 4.61 -11.99 19.86
C ARG A 81 3.94 -13.35 19.96
N SER A 82 3.21 -13.73 18.90
CA SER A 82 2.38 -14.93 18.84
C SER A 82 2.57 -15.68 17.53
N GLY A 83 2.04 -16.90 17.45
CA GLY A 83 2.18 -17.75 16.29
C GLY A 83 3.58 -18.35 16.14
N GLU A 84 3.78 -19.13 15.08
CA GLU A 84 4.97 -19.97 14.92
C GLU A 84 5.93 -19.47 13.85
N ARG A 85 5.44 -18.70 12.85
CA ARG A 85 6.25 -18.31 11.69
C ARG A 85 5.96 -16.92 11.15
N LEU A 86 6.99 -16.31 10.59
CA LEU A 86 6.86 -15.16 9.71
C LEU A 86 6.50 -15.62 8.28
N GLY A 87 5.63 -14.90 7.59
CA GLY A 87 5.40 -15.12 6.17
C GLY A 87 6.66 -14.83 5.36
N ILE A 88 6.89 -15.59 4.30
CA ILE A 88 8.04 -15.42 3.39
C ILE A 88 7.50 -15.22 1.98
N TYR A 89 8.19 -14.41 1.20
CA TYR A 89 8.05 -14.45 -0.24
C TYR A 89 9.40 -14.38 -0.96
N TYR A 90 9.46 -15.09 -2.06
CA TYR A 90 10.63 -15.15 -2.93
C TYR A 90 10.36 -14.27 -4.15
N LEU A 91 11.35 -13.47 -4.54
CA LEU A 91 11.28 -12.62 -5.71
C LEU A 91 12.40 -12.89 -6.69
N GLU A 92 12.03 -13.24 -7.91
CA GLU A 92 12.89 -13.20 -9.07
C GLU A 92 12.61 -11.91 -9.84
N SER A 93 13.54 -10.96 -9.85
CA SER A 93 13.35 -9.67 -10.50
C SER A 93 13.33 -9.80 -12.02
N GLY A 94 12.34 -9.17 -12.66
CA GLY A 94 12.24 -9.09 -14.11
C GLY A 94 13.23 -8.10 -14.72
N SER A 95 13.43 -8.24 -16.03
CA SER A 95 14.27 -7.32 -16.82
C SER A 95 13.73 -7.22 -18.25
N ALA A 96 13.66 -6.03 -18.80
CA ALA A 96 13.13 -5.76 -20.13
C ALA A 96 11.75 -6.42 -20.36
N MET A 97 11.61 -7.38 -21.29
CA MET A 97 10.37 -8.11 -21.54
C MET A 97 10.12 -9.30 -20.59
N ARG A 98 11.08 -9.67 -19.75
CA ARG A 98 10.91 -10.75 -18.78
C ARG A 98 10.24 -10.23 -17.51
N ALA A 99 9.04 -10.72 -17.23
CA ALA A 99 8.30 -10.35 -16.01
C ALA A 99 9.01 -10.85 -14.74
N SER A 100 8.80 -10.13 -13.61
CA SER A 100 9.16 -10.62 -12.28
C SER A 100 8.30 -11.82 -11.90
N ASN A 101 8.88 -12.73 -11.12
CA ASN A 101 8.19 -13.91 -10.59
C ASN A 101 8.17 -13.86 -9.06
N VAL A 102 7.00 -14.09 -8.46
CA VAL A 102 6.84 -14.09 -7.00
C VAL A 102 6.26 -15.42 -6.56
N VAL A 103 6.95 -16.06 -5.60
CA VAL A 103 6.49 -17.26 -4.92
C VAL A 103 6.23 -16.92 -3.46
N TYR A 104 5.03 -17.23 -2.96
CA TYR A 104 4.64 -16.99 -1.58
C TYR A 104 4.73 -18.26 -0.76
N ASP A 105 5.31 -18.16 0.43
CA ASP A 105 5.27 -19.12 1.51
C ASP A 105 4.79 -18.39 2.78
N ARG A 106 3.50 -18.07 2.84
CA ARG A 106 2.89 -17.23 3.88
C ARG A 106 1.69 -17.84 4.59
N ALA A 107 1.30 -19.07 4.25
CA ALA A 107 0.22 -19.76 4.95
C ALA A 107 0.58 -19.96 6.43
N HIS A 108 -0.40 -19.77 7.31
CA HIS A 108 -0.22 -19.89 8.77
C HIS A 108 0.85 -18.96 9.34
N SER A 109 1.07 -17.80 8.73
CA SER A 109 1.90 -16.76 9.34
C SER A 109 1.25 -16.24 10.62
N SER A 110 2.06 -15.72 11.56
CA SER A 110 1.59 -15.27 12.87
C SER A 110 0.36 -14.36 12.77
N ILE A 111 0.39 -13.34 11.91
CA ILE A 111 -0.76 -12.43 11.75
C ILE A 111 -1.98 -13.12 11.12
N SER A 112 -1.79 -14.14 10.29
CA SER A 112 -2.91 -14.87 9.70
C SER A 112 -3.66 -15.75 10.69
N GLU A 113 -3.02 -16.08 11.82
CA GLU A 113 -3.59 -16.87 12.92
C GLU A 113 -3.97 -16.02 14.14
N ALA A 114 -3.58 -14.74 14.16
CA ALA A 114 -3.85 -13.83 15.26
C ALA A 114 -5.35 -13.54 15.41
N SER A 115 -5.80 -13.33 16.64
CA SER A 115 -7.16 -12.95 16.96
C SER A 115 -7.25 -11.52 17.51
N ALA A 116 -8.45 -10.94 17.47
CA ALA A 116 -8.66 -9.54 17.84
C ALA A 116 -8.39 -9.26 19.33
N ASP A 117 -8.52 -10.25 20.19
CA ASP A 117 -8.27 -10.17 21.64
C ASP A 117 -6.77 -10.08 21.99
N GLU A 118 -5.87 -10.32 21.03
CA GLU A 118 -4.44 -10.05 21.22
C GLU A 118 -4.09 -8.54 21.17
N PHE A 119 -5.04 -7.69 20.76
CA PHE A 119 -4.80 -6.26 20.53
C PHE A 119 -5.77 -5.39 21.31
N ASP A 120 -5.24 -4.50 22.14
CA ASP A 120 -6.04 -3.48 22.82
C ASP A 120 -6.27 -2.27 21.89
N PHE A 121 -7.31 -2.38 21.05
CA PHE A 121 -7.63 -1.33 20.07
C PHE A 121 -8.04 0.00 20.72
N GLU A 122 -8.53 0.03 21.97
CA GLU A 122 -8.82 1.29 22.66
C GLU A 122 -7.51 2.04 22.98
N VAL A 123 -6.47 1.34 23.38
CA VAL A 123 -5.13 1.91 23.59
C VAL A 123 -4.45 2.24 22.26
N ILE A 124 -4.53 1.37 21.26
CA ILE A 124 -3.89 1.54 19.94
C ILE A 124 -4.41 2.81 19.25
N PHE A 125 -5.72 3.01 19.22
CA PHE A 125 -6.34 4.15 18.53
C PHE A 125 -6.49 5.40 19.40
N LYS A 126 -6.07 5.34 20.66
CA LYS A 126 -6.05 6.53 21.49
C LYS A 126 -5.16 7.60 20.88
N ASP A 127 -5.71 8.77 20.66
CA ASP A 127 -5.05 9.93 20.08
C ASP A 127 -4.53 9.69 18.61
N ALA A 128 -5.02 8.66 17.93
CA ALA A 128 -4.69 8.41 16.53
C ALA A 128 -5.51 9.32 15.59
N ASP A 129 -4.85 9.87 14.57
CA ASP A 129 -5.49 10.68 13.53
C ASP A 129 -5.91 9.84 12.32
N TRP A 130 -5.17 8.75 12.04
CA TRP A 130 -5.36 7.95 10.83
C TRP A 130 -5.10 6.46 11.08
N PHE A 131 -5.92 5.62 10.46
CA PHE A 131 -5.73 4.16 10.39
C PHE A 131 -5.66 3.72 8.93
N HIS A 132 -4.66 2.91 8.57
CA HIS A 132 -4.52 2.37 7.22
C HIS A 132 -4.37 0.84 7.25
N PHE A 133 -5.09 0.19 6.34
CA PHE A 133 -4.94 -1.24 6.04
C PHE A 133 -5.06 -1.48 4.54
N THR A 134 -4.70 -2.68 4.07
CA THR A 134 -4.91 -3.10 2.68
C THR A 134 -5.86 -4.30 2.59
N GLY A 135 -6.45 -4.52 1.43
CA GLY A 135 -7.26 -5.71 1.16
C GLY A 135 -6.46 -7.03 1.17
N ILE A 136 -5.14 -6.97 1.30
CA ILE A 136 -4.30 -8.17 1.48
C ILE A 136 -4.55 -8.77 2.85
N THR A 137 -4.57 -7.94 3.91
CA THR A 137 -4.69 -8.43 5.29
C THR A 137 -5.96 -9.26 5.51
N PRO A 138 -7.18 -8.82 5.16
CA PRO A 138 -8.37 -9.67 5.27
C PRO A 138 -8.39 -10.86 4.30
N ALA A 139 -7.52 -10.87 3.27
CA ALA A 139 -7.44 -11.96 2.30
C ALA A 139 -6.59 -13.15 2.75
N ILE A 140 -5.69 -12.97 3.74
CA ILE A 140 -4.75 -14.03 4.15
C ILE A 140 -5.42 -15.13 4.98
N SER A 141 -6.49 -14.83 5.72
CA SER A 141 -7.30 -15.80 6.45
C SER A 141 -8.64 -15.20 6.90
N ASP A 142 -9.57 -16.06 7.32
CA ASP A 142 -10.84 -15.61 7.90
C ASP A 142 -10.61 -14.89 9.25
N LYS A 143 -9.67 -15.37 10.08
CA LYS A 143 -9.27 -14.70 11.33
C LYS A 143 -8.73 -13.29 11.06
N ALA A 144 -7.86 -13.11 10.07
CA ALA A 144 -7.33 -11.81 9.71
C ALA A 144 -8.43 -10.87 9.15
N ALA A 145 -9.46 -11.41 8.49
CA ALA A 145 -10.62 -10.62 8.08
C ALA A 145 -11.42 -10.12 9.29
N GLU A 146 -11.66 -10.98 10.28
CA GLU A 146 -12.34 -10.62 11.55
C GLU A 146 -11.50 -9.62 12.35
N LEU A 147 -10.19 -9.83 12.44
CA LEU A 147 -9.25 -8.90 13.08
C LEU A 147 -9.30 -7.51 12.41
N THR A 148 -9.26 -7.46 11.08
CA THR A 148 -9.34 -6.20 10.33
C THR A 148 -10.66 -5.48 10.59
N LYS A 149 -11.77 -6.22 10.62
CA LYS A 149 -13.08 -5.66 10.94
C LYS A 149 -13.13 -5.09 12.35
N ALA A 150 -12.60 -5.80 13.35
CA ALA A 150 -12.54 -5.32 14.72
C ALA A 150 -11.73 -4.01 14.83
N ALA A 151 -10.57 -3.94 14.14
CA ALA A 151 -9.77 -2.73 14.08
C ALA A 151 -10.52 -1.56 13.44
N CYS A 152 -11.21 -1.78 12.29
CA CYS A 152 -12.02 -0.75 11.64
C CYS A 152 -13.13 -0.22 12.53
N ILE A 153 -13.86 -1.08 13.23
CA ILE A 153 -14.92 -0.69 14.17
C ILE A 153 -14.34 0.17 15.29
N ALA A 154 -13.23 -0.25 15.89
CA ALA A 154 -12.58 0.48 16.98
C ALA A 154 -12.03 1.83 16.52
N ALA A 155 -11.42 1.91 15.34
CA ALA A 155 -10.94 3.16 14.75
C ALA A 155 -12.09 4.15 14.54
N LYS A 156 -13.21 3.69 13.96
CA LYS A 156 -14.40 4.56 13.78
C LYS A 156 -15.01 5.01 15.12
N LYS A 157 -15.06 4.13 16.13
CA LYS A 157 -15.51 4.49 17.47
C LYS A 157 -14.62 5.58 18.11
N ALA A 158 -13.33 5.55 17.82
CA ALA A 158 -12.36 6.55 18.28
C ALA A 158 -12.34 7.84 17.42
N GLY A 159 -13.14 7.93 16.36
CA GLY A 159 -13.18 9.09 15.47
C GLY A 159 -11.98 9.18 14.51
N VAL A 160 -11.25 8.10 14.32
CA VAL A 160 -10.06 8.02 13.46
C VAL A 160 -10.48 7.95 12.00
N THR A 161 -9.78 8.66 11.11
CA THR A 161 -9.94 8.52 9.65
C THR A 161 -9.39 7.18 9.20
N VAL A 162 -10.17 6.41 8.44
CA VAL A 162 -9.79 5.07 7.98
C VAL A 162 -9.53 5.08 6.47
N SER A 163 -8.37 4.60 6.04
CA SER A 163 -8.06 4.37 4.63
C SER A 163 -7.79 2.90 4.33
N CYS A 164 -8.16 2.49 3.12
CA CYS A 164 -7.90 1.15 2.60
C CYS A 164 -7.34 1.21 1.19
N ASP A 165 -6.23 0.51 0.94
CA ASP A 165 -5.82 0.14 -0.42
C ASP A 165 -6.46 -1.22 -0.75
N LEU A 166 -7.32 -1.28 -1.76
CA LEU A 166 -8.09 -2.48 -2.14
C LEU A 166 -7.18 -3.67 -2.52
N ASN A 167 -6.10 -3.41 -3.17
CA ASN A 167 -4.92 -4.26 -3.39
C ASN A 167 -5.25 -5.75 -3.66
N PHE A 168 -6.08 -6.02 -4.66
CA PHE A 168 -6.56 -7.37 -4.98
C PHE A 168 -5.42 -8.34 -5.27
N ARG A 169 -5.50 -9.52 -4.69
CA ARG A 169 -4.54 -10.61 -4.91
C ARG A 169 -5.26 -11.91 -5.27
N LYS A 170 -5.39 -12.19 -6.58
CA LYS A 170 -6.05 -13.41 -7.10
C LYS A 170 -5.50 -14.73 -6.56
N LYS A 171 -4.26 -14.73 -6.02
CA LYS A 171 -3.65 -15.91 -5.39
C LYS A 171 -4.14 -16.15 -3.96
N LEU A 172 -4.79 -15.18 -3.30
CA LEU A 172 -5.27 -15.29 -1.93
C LEU A 172 -6.76 -15.61 -1.85
N TRP A 173 -7.57 -15.01 -2.71
CA TRP A 173 -9.02 -15.22 -2.71
C TRP A 173 -9.67 -15.03 -4.08
N SER A 174 -10.90 -15.52 -4.24
CA SER A 174 -11.71 -15.25 -5.43
C SER A 174 -12.34 -13.86 -5.35
N SER A 175 -12.76 -13.33 -6.52
CA SER A 175 -13.47 -12.04 -6.57
C SER A 175 -14.77 -12.06 -5.75
N GLU A 176 -15.50 -13.17 -5.73
CA GLU A 176 -16.74 -13.33 -4.96
C GLU A 176 -16.48 -13.21 -3.46
N LYS A 177 -15.42 -13.88 -2.95
CA LYS A 177 -15.02 -13.77 -1.53
C LYS A 177 -14.53 -12.35 -1.23
N ALA A 178 -13.72 -11.77 -2.10
CA ALA A 178 -13.23 -10.40 -1.96
C ALA A 178 -14.41 -9.41 -1.87
N GLN A 179 -15.37 -9.48 -2.79
CA GLN A 179 -16.54 -8.61 -2.79
C GLN A 179 -17.38 -8.74 -1.52
N LYS A 180 -17.58 -9.98 -1.04
CA LYS A 180 -18.34 -10.21 0.19
C LYS A 180 -17.68 -9.55 1.40
N VAL A 181 -16.38 -9.81 1.63
CA VAL A 181 -15.64 -9.32 2.80
C VAL A 181 -15.41 -7.83 2.71
N MET A 182 -14.91 -7.36 1.57
CA MET A 182 -14.53 -5.94 1.43
C MET A 182 -15.74 -5.01 1.36
N THR A 183 -16.88 -5.43 0.79
CA THR A 183 -18.11 -4.61 0.85
C THR A 183 -18.53 -4.33 2.29
N GLU A 184 -18.31 -5.27 3.20
CA GLU A 184 -18.59 -5.06 4.63
C GLU A 184 -17.57 -4.10 5.26
N LEU A 185 -16.27 -4.27 4.96
CA LEU A 185 -15.21 -3.41 5.50
C LEU A 185 -15.29 -1.97 4.99
N MET A 186 -15.70 -1.77 3.72
CA MET A 186 -15.82 -0.43 3.12
C MET A 186 -16.81 0.49 3.82
N GLN A 187 -17.74 -0.03 4.62
CA GLN A 187 -18.65 0.78 5.44
C GLN A 187 -17.92 1.60 6.52
N TYR A 188 -16.69 1.21 6.86
CA TYR A 188 -15.86 1.88 7.86
C TYR A 188 -14.77 2.78 7.24
N VAL A 189 -14.63 2.76 5.91
CA VAL A 189 -13.54 3.42 5.18
C VAL A 189 -13.95 4.82 4.76
N ASP A 190 -13.09 5.80 5.01
CA ASP A 190 -13.24 7.19 4.59
C ASP A 190 -12.47 7.46 3.28
N VAL A 191 -11.32 6.80 3.09
CA VAL A 191 -10.45 7.00 1.91
C VAL A 191 -10.17 5.66 1.25
N CYS A 192 -10.66 5.49 0.03
CA CYS A 192 -10.47 4.27 -0.76
C CYS A 192 -9.38 4.48 -1.80
N ILE A 193 -8.37 3.61 -1.78
CA ILE A 193 -7.26 3.60 -2.74
C ILE A 193 -7.33 2.28 -3.52
N GLY A 194 -7.08 2.32 -4.82
CA GLY A 194 -7.09 1.12 -5.67
C GLY A 194 -7.07 1.50 -7.15
N ASN A 195 -6.79 0.52 -8.01
CA ASN A 195 -6.86 0.71 -9.45
C ASN A 195 -8.20 0.18 -10.01
N GLU A 196 -8.40 0.26 -11.32
CA GLU A 196 -9.64 -0.19 -11.97
C GLU A 196 -9.89 -1.70 -11.82
N GLU A 197 -8.84 -2.51 -11.83
CA GLU A 197 -8.96 -3.96 -11.61
C GLU A 197 -9.41 -4.23 -10.17
N ASP A 198 -8.86 -3.48 -9.20
CA ASP A 198 -9.25 -3.58 -7.79
C ASP A 198 -10.72 -3.20 -7.62
N ALA A 199 -11.17 -2.08 -8.20
CA ALA A 199 -12.56 -1.64 -8.12
C ALA A 199 -13.53 -2.70 -8.70
N GLU A 200 -13.17 -3.34 -9.81
CA GLU A 200 -13.98 -4.40 -10.41
C GLU A 200 -13.96 -5.68 -9.56
N LYS A 201 -12.77 -6.19 -9.22
CA LYS A 201 -12.62 -7.50 -8.58
C LYS A 201 -13.05 -7.50 -7.11
N VAL A 202 -12.79 -6.39 -6.42
CA VAL A 202 -13.02 -6.28 -4.97
C VAL A 202 -14.39 -5.71 -4.63
N LEU A 203 -14.91 -4.79 -5.44
CA LEU A 203 -16.17 -4.08 -5.13
C LEU A 203 -17.26 -4.25 -6.20
N GLY A 204 -16.92 -4.84 -7.35
CA GLY A 204 -17.86 -5.13 -8.44
C GLY A 204 -18.19 -3.93 -9.33
N PHE A 205 -17.43 -2.82 -9.25
CA PHE A 205 -17.64 -1.64 -10.09
C PHE A 205 -16.88 -1.77 -11.40
N LYS A 206 -17.60 -1.63 -12.51
CA LYS A 206 -17.04 -1.62 -13.86
C LYS A 206 -17.26 -0.27 -14.52
N ALA A 207 -16.22 0.23 -15.20
CA ALA A 207 -16.42 1.30 -16.15
C ALA A 207 -17.44 0.86 -17.22
N LYS A 208 -18.41 1.71 -17.53
CA LYS A 208 -19.31 1.50 -18.69
C LYS A 208 -18.41 1.45 -19.92
N ALA A 209 -18.57 0.38 -20.73
CA ALA A 209 -17.71 0.06 -21.85
C ALA A 209 -17.31 1.30 -22.67
N THR A 210 -16.10 1.72 -22.51
CA THR A 210 -15.39 2.65 -23.37
C THR A 210 -14.30 1.84 -24.02
N ASP A 211 -14.21 1.91 -25.36
CA ASP A 211 -13.19 1.23 -26.14
C ASP A 211 -11.79 1.54 -25.60
N VAL A 212 -11.26 0.61 -24.77
CA VAL A 212 -9.87 0.65 -24.30
C VAL A 212 -8.99 0.17 -25.46
N THR A 213 -9.08 0.85 -26.58
CA THR A 213 -8.15 0.65 -27.68
C THR A 213 -6.94 1.52 -27.47
N LYS A 214 -5.82 0.87 -27.16
CA LYS A 214 -4.46 1.41 -27.25
C LYS A 214 -4.06 2.46 -26.20
N GLY A 215 -3.75 2.03 -24.97
CA GLY A 215 -2.80 2.76 -24.13
C GLY A 215 -3.15 4.19 -23.70
N GLU A 216 -4.29 4.73 -24.09
CA GLU A 216 -4.80 5.99 -23.61
C GLU A 216 -5.59 5.74 -22.29
N LEU A 217 -5.17 6.42 -21.23
CA LEU A 217 -5.86 6.38 -19.95
C LEU A 217 -7.26 6.98 -20.10
N ASN A 218 -8.28 6.16 -19.92
CA ASN A 218 -9.67 6.62 -19.99
C ASN A 218 -10.09 7.27 -18.66
N LEU A 219 -9.67 8.50 -18.42
CA LEU A 219 -9.99 9.25 -17.20
C LEU A 219 -11.49 9.36 -16.92
N LYS A 220 -12.32 9.45 -17.98
CA LYS A 220 -13.78 9.49 -17.83
C LYS A 220 -14.34 8.17 -17.28
N GLY A 221 -13.73 7.04 -17.64
CA GLY A 221 -14.09 5.74 -17.08
C GLY A 221 -13.78 5.64 -15.57
N TYR A 222 -12.66 6.23 -15.13
CA TYR A 222 -12.33 6.34 -13.71
C TYR A 222 -13.32 7.24 -12.97
N GLU A 223 -13.65 8.40 -13.51
CA GLU A 223 -14.63 9.31 -12.92
C GLU A 223 -15.99 8.62 -12.74
N ASP A 224 -16.48 7.88 -13.75
CA ASP A 224 -17.73 7.11 -13.67
C ASP A 224 -17.70 6.04 -12.57
N VAL A 225 -16.60 5.31 -12.43
CA VAL A 225 -16.42 4.29 -11.38
C VAL A 225 -16.36 4.94 -9.99
N PHE A 226 -15.62 6.03 -9.85
CA PHE A 226 -15.49 6.75 -8.59
C PHE A 226 -16.83 7.34 -8.13
N ASN A 227 -17.65 7.84 -9.04
CA ASN A 227 -19.01 8.29 -8.74
C ASN A 227 -19.86 7.15 -8.17
N GLN A 228 -19.82 5.95 -8.79
CA GLN A 228 -20.55 4.79 -8.29
C GLN A 228 -20.07 4.35 -6.89
N MET A 229 -18.75 4.37 -6.66
CA MET A 229 -18.15 4.03 -5.36
C MET A 229 -18.56 5.04 -4.28
N ALA A 230 -18.51 6.33 -4.60
CA ALA A 230 -18.92 7.39 -3.70
C ALA A 230 -20.44 7.32 -3.36
N ASP A 231 -21.29 7.03 -4.35
CA ASP A 231 -22.73 6.87 -4.14
C ASP A 231 -23.05 5.69 -3.21
N ARG A 232 -22.28 4.58 -3.33
CA ARG A 232 -22.54 3.37 -2.55
C ARG A 232 -22.00 3.44 -1.14
N PHE A 233 -20.81 3.98 -0.94
CA PHE A 233 -20.07 3.88 0.33
C PHE A 233 -19.90 5.23 1.04
N GLY A 234 -20.08 6.36 0.34
CA GLY A 234 -19.91 7.68 0.92
C GLY A 234 -18.46 8.03 1.25
N PHE A 235 -17.49 7.48 0.54
CA PHE A 235 -16.07 7.80 0.73
C PHE A 235 -15.81 9.30 0.69
N LYS A 236 -14.92 9.79 1.55
CA LYS A 236 -14.45 11.18 1.52
C LYS A 236 -13.54 11.41 0.32
N TYR A 237 -12.61 10.47 0.06
CA TYR A 237 -11.73 10.50 -1.11
C TYR A 237 -11.63 9.12 -1.76
N ILE A 238 -11.55 9.10 -3.09
CA ILE A 238 -11.30 7.92 -3.89
C ILE A 238 -10.08 8.19 -4.75
N ILE A 239 -9.08 7.32 -4.69
CA ILE A 239 -7.74 7.56 -5.25
C ILE A 239 -7.32 6.34 -6.07
N SER A 240 -6.78 6.54 -7.26
CA SER A 240 -6.25 5.47 -8.10
C SER A 240 -4.89 5.82 -8.68
N SER A 241 -3.94 4.89 -8.56
CA SER A 241 -2.71 4.95 -9.35
C SER A 241 -2.96 4.44 -10.76
N LEU A 242 -2.38 5.13 -11.74
CA LEU A 242 -2.53 4.85 -13.18
C LEU A 242 -1.17 4.44 -13.74
N ARG A 243 -1.03 3.13 -14.03
CA ARG A 243 0.23 2.57 -14.50
C ARG A 243 0.15 2.21 -15.98
N GLN A 244 1.06 2.77 -16.76
CA GLN A 244 1.33 2.34 -18.14
C GLN A 244 2.57 1.44 -18.14
N SER A 245 2.35 0.12 -18.27
CA SER A 245 3.45 -0.85 -18.25
C SER A 245 4.01 -1.06 -19.66
N TYR A 246 5.19 -0.50 -19.93
CA TYR A 246 5.88 -0.68 -21.21
C TYR A 246 6.79 -1.93 -21.18
N SER A 247 7.45 -2.18 -20.06
CA SER A 247 8.28 -3.37 -19.83
C SER A 247 8.47 -3.61 -18.34
N ALA A 248 9.23 -4.66 -17.97
CA ALA A 248 9.64 -4.89 -16.59
C ALA A 248 10.53 -3.77 -16.03
N SER A 249 11.19 -3.00 -16.89
CA SER A 249 12.14 -1.94 -16.53
C SER A 249 11.66 -0.53 -16.87
N ASN A 250 10.44 -0.38 -17.40
CA ASN A 250 9.93 0.92 -17.87
C ASN A 250 8.44 1.05 -17.64
N ASN A 251 8.02 2.08 -16.89
CA ASN A 251 6.62 2.42 -16.64
C ASN A 251 6.36 3.91 -16.86
N GLY A 252 5.16 4.24 -17.38
CA GLY A 252 4.53 5.53 -17.13
C GLY A 252 3.75 5.44 -15.82
N TRP A 253 3.81 6.50 -14.99
CA TRP A 253 3.20 6.53 -13.67
C TRP A 253 2.50 7.85 -13.40
N SER A 254 1.20 7.80 -13.17
CA SER A 254 0.33 8.93 -12.82
C SER A 254 -0.78 8.46 -11.88
N ALA A 255 -1.70 9.33 -11.52
CA ALA A 255 -2.81 9.00 -10.64
C ALA A 255 -3.99 9.94 -10.82
N CYS A 256 -5.15 9.58 -10.24
CA CYS A 256 -6.30 10.44 -10.11
C CYS A 256 -6.92 10.35 -8.71
N ILE A 257 -7.61 11.41 -8.31
CA ILE A 257 -8.33 11.53 -7.04
C ILE A 257 -9.67 12.23 -7.25
N MET A 258 -10.69 11.80 -6.52
CA MET A 258 -12.01 12.45 -6.46
C MET A 258 -12.39 12.74 -5.01
N ASP A 259 -12.93 13.92 -4.77
CA ASP A 259 -13.71 14.20 -3.56
C ASP A 259 -15.09 13.54 -3.68
N GLY A 260 -15.42 12.64 -2.78
CA GLY A 260 -16.66 11.87 -2.85
C GLY A 260 -17.92 12.70 -2.60
N LYS A 261 -17.80 13.90 -2.01
CA LYS A 261 -18.93 14.80 -1.74
C LYS A 261 -19.14 15.81 -2.86
N THR A 262 -18.08 16.55 -3.25
CA THR A 262 -18.16 17.61 -4.28
C THR A 262 -18.08 17.06 -5.69
N ARG A 263 -17.57 15.84 -5.87
CA ARG A 263 -17.28 15.18 -7.15
C ARG A 263 -16.19 15.87 -7.97
N GLU A 264 -15.43 16.76 -7.35
CA GLU A 264 -14.25 17.32 -7.97
C GLU A 264 -13.23 16.22 -8.23
N PHE A 265 -12.74 16.16 -9.47
CA PHE A 265 -11.84 15.12 -9.97
C PHE A 265 -10.54 15.75 -10.47
N TYR A 266 -9.40 15.22 -10.01
CA TYR A 266 -8.07 15.70 -10.37
C TYR A 266 -7.22 14.55 -10.91
N HIS A 267 -6.32 14.90 -11.82
CA HIS A 267 -5.34 14.01 -12.42
C HIS A 267 -3.94 14.59 -12.27
N SER A 268 -2.96 13.76 -11.91
CA SER A 268 -1.56 14.18 -11.73
C SER A 268 -0.82 14.29 -13.06
N LYS A 269 0.36 14.90 -13.04
CA LYS A 269 1.35 14.72 -14.10
C LYS A 269 1.80 13.25 -14.20
N THR A 270 2.37 12.88 -15.34
CA THR A 270 2.91 11.54 -15.59
C THR A 270 4.43 11.54 -15.49
N TYR A 271 4.97 10.61 -14.70
CA TYR A 271 6.41 10.33 -14.67
C TYR A 271 6.75 9.15 -15.57
N THR A 272 7.85 9.26 -16.32
CA THR A 272 8.48 8.12 -17.01
C THR A 272 9.57 7.57 -16.11
N ILE A 273 9.42 6.32 -15.68
CA ILE A 273 10.36 5.65 -14.78
C ILE A 273 11.17 4.65 -15.57
N LEU A 274 12.44 4.98 -15.82
CA LEU A 274 13.39 4.19 -16.60
C LEU A 274 14.84 4.49 -16.17
N PRO A 275 15.63 3.51 -15.74
CA PRO A 275 15.22 2.14 -15.43
C PRO A 275 14.46 2.03 -14.09
N ILE A 276 13.59 1.03 -13.98
CA ILE A 276 13.05 0.62 -12.69
C ILE A 276 14.09 -0.25 -11.99
N VAL A 277 14.49 0.14 -10.78
CA VAL A 277 15.38 -0.63 -9.90
C VAL A 277 14.59 -1.70 -9.15
N ASP A 278 13.53 -1.28 -8.46
CA ASP A 278 12.61 -2.19 -7.78
C ASP A 278 11.19 -1.61 -7.76
N ARG A 279 10.21 -2.39 -8.21
CA ARG A 279 8.82 -1.97 -8.27
C ARG A 279 7.99 -2.33 -7.03
N VAL A 280 8.52 -3.20 -6.16
CA VAL A 280 7.83 -3.60 -4.93
C VAL A 280 7.75 -2.39 -4.00
N GLY A 281 6.61 -2.18 -3.37
CA GLY A 281 6.35 -1.01 -2.51
C GLY A 281 5.98 0.28 -3.27
N GLY A 282 5.94 0.29 -4.61
CA GLY A 282 5.55 1.48 -5.38
C GLY A 282 4.12 1.94 -5.10
N GLY A 283 3.16 1.01 -5.05
CA GLY A 283 1.76 1.30 -4.65
C GLY A 283 1.66 1.79 -3.20
N ASP A 284 2.37 1.13 -2.29
CA ASP A 284 2.38 1.50 -0.87
C ASP A 284 2.96 2.90 -0.66
N SER A 285 4.02 3.24 -1.39
CA SER A 285 4.63 4.59 -1.38
C SER A 285 3.69 5.65 -1.93
N PHE A 286 2.91 5.32 -2.96
CA PHE A 286 1.86 6.18 -3.49
C PHE A 286 0.78 6.44 -2.43
N ALA A 287 0.27 5.38 -1.81
CA ALA A 287 -0.73 5.47 -0.75
C ALA A 287 -0.22 6.34 0.42
N ALA A 288 1.00 6.07 0.90
CA ALA A 288 1.63 6.84 1.97
C ALA A 288 1.79 8.33 1.61
N GLY A 289 2.20 8.62 0.38
CA GLY A 289 2.33 10.01 -0.09
C GLY A 289 1.00 10.74 -0.14
N CYS A 290 -0.07 10.11 -0.65
CA CYS A 290 -1.42 10.68 -0.64
C CYS A 290 -1.92 10.91 0.79
N ILE A 291 -1.75 9.93 1.69
CA ILE A 291 -2.12 10.04 3.11
C ILE A 291 -1.36 11.21 3.76
N SER A 292 -0.05 11.34 3.52
CA SER A 292 0.78 12.45 4.02
C SER A 292 0.22 13.80 3.58
N GLY A 293 -0.08 13.96 2.29
CA GLY A 293 -0.62 15.22 1.77
C GLY A 293 -1.98 15.59 2.37
N LEU A 294 -2.87 14.60 2.51
CA LEU A 294 -4.20 14.80 3.11
C LEU A 294 -4.12 15.12 4.62
N LEU A 295 -3.15 14.53 5.35
CA LEU A 295 -2.91 14.83 6.77
C LEU A 295 -2.30 16.20 7.00
N ASP A 296 -1.53 16.72 6.04
CA ASP A 296 -0.94 18.06 6.07
C ASP A 296 -1.91 19.14 5.54
N ASP A 297 -3.19 18.80 5.35
CA ASP A 297 -4.25 19.70 4.84
C ASP A 297 -3.88 20.35 3.47
N LYS A 298 -3.06 19.66 2.66
CA LYS A 298 -2.78 20.06 1.28
C LYS A 298 -4.03 19.92 0.41
N SER A 299 -4.11 20.69 -0.66
CA SER A 299 -5.16 20.48 -1.67
C SER A 299 -5.09 19.05 -2.25
N MET A 300 -6.21 18.55 -2.78
CA MET A 300 -6.24 17.20 -3.39
C MET A 300 -5.21 17.05 -4.51
N GLN A 301 -5.01 18.09 -5.33
CA GLN A 301 -4.00 18.09 -6.39
C GLN A 301 -2.58 17.97 -5.81
N GLU A 302 -2.25 18.73 -4.77
CA GLU A 302 -0.92 18.68 -4.13
C GLU A 302 -0.68 17.33 -3.43
N ALA A 303 -1.69 16.79 -2.75
CA ALA A 303 -1.61 15.48 -2.12
C ALA A 303 -1.39 14.37 -3.17
N LEU A 304 -2.09 14.45 -4.31
CA LEU A 304 -1.95 13.52 -5.42
C LEU A 304 -0.55 13.61 -6.06
N GLU A 305 -0.05 14.82 -6.35
CA GLU A 305 1.28 15.04 -6.93
C GLU A 305 2.39 14.54 -6.00
N PHE A 306 2.25 14.76 -4.68
CA PHE A 306 3.18 14.23 -3.69
C PHE A 306 3.20 12.70 -3.70
N GLY A 307 2.01 12.06 -3.74
CA GLY A 307 1.89 10.59 -3.78
C GLY A 307 2.54 9.98 -5.03
N VAL A 308 2.30 10.57 -6.20
CA VAL A 308 2.88 10.10 -7.47
C VAL A 308 4.40 10.29 -7.50
N ALA A 309 4.91 11.43 -7.00
CA ALA A 309 6.35 11.69 -6.90
C ALA A 309 7.04 10.70 -5.93
N ALA A 310 6.44 10.46 -4.75
CA ALA A 310 6.93 9.50 -3.78
C ALA A 310 7.06 8.08 -4.39
N SER A 311 6.04 7.66 -5.11
CA SER A 311 6.04 6.36 -5.79
C SER A 311 7.07 6.30 -6.93
N ALA A 312 7.21 7.37 -7.73
CA ALA A 312 8.21 7.43 -8.79
C ALA A 312 9.64 7.26 -8.22
N LEU A 313 9.95 7.96 -7.13
CA LEU A 313 11.24 7.85 -6.44
C LEU A 313 11.45 6.45 -5.85
N LYS A 314 10.41 5.82 -5.27
CA LYS A 314 10.52 4.45 -4.75
C LYS A 314 11.01 3.47 -5.81
N HIS A 315 10.57 3.58 -7.04
CA HIS A 315 10.99 2.69 -8.13
C HIS A 315 12.49 2.77 -8.44
N THR A 316 13.20 3.76 -7.91
CA THR A 316 14.67 3.94 -8.07
C THR A 316 15.48 3.36 -6.91
N ILE A 317 14.83 2.76 -5.91
CA ILE A 317 15.44 2.26 -4.68
C ILE A 317 15.19 0.75 -4.55
N PRO A 318 16.23 -0.07 -4.25
CA PRO A 318 16.04 -1.49 -4.01
C PRO A 318 15.31 -1.76 -2.69
N GLY A 319 14.64 -2.90 -2.60
CA GLY A 319 13.88 -3.32 -1.41
C GLY A 319 12.44 -2.79 -1.42
N ASP A 320 11.69 -3.10 -0.37
CA ASP A 320 10.26 -2.79 -0.25
C ASP A 320 10.01 -1.37 0.25
N PHE A 321 10.83 -0.90 1.17
CA PHE A 321 10.65 0.38 1.83
C PHE A 321 11.02 1.56 0.94
N ASN A 322 10.23 2.61 1.02
CA ASN A 322 10.57 3.88 0.42
C ASN A 322 11.46 4.69 1.39
N LEU A 323 12.72 4.84 1.03
CA LEU A 323 13.74 5.49 1.87
C LEU A 323 14.03 6.94 1.45
N VAL A 324 13.14 7.54 0.66
CA VAL A 324 13.26 8.96 0.30
C VAL A 324 12.72 9.86 1.41
N SER A 325 13.34 11.03 1.55
CA SER A 325 12.88 12.06 2.47
C SER A 325 11.69 12.84 1.90
N ARG A 326 10.95 13.52 2.78
CA ARG A 326 9.89 14.46 2.38
C ARG A 326 10.42 15.51 1.41
N ALA A 327 11.60 16.07 1.66
CA ALA A 327 12.22 17.12 0.83
C ALA A 327 12.50 16.64 -0.60
N GLU A 328 12.97 15.39 -0.78
CA GLU A 328 13.18 14.81 -2.11
C GLU A 328 11.87 14.66 -2.87
N VAL A 329 10.81 14.21 -2.18
CA VAL A 329 9.46 14.07 -2.79
C VAL A 329 8.91 15.44 -3.19
N GLU A 330 9.02 16.45 -2.31
CA GLU A 330 8.58 17.83 -2.58
C GLU A 330 9.34 18.47 -3.75
N ALA A 331 10.66 18.25 -3.84
CA ALA A 331 11.47 18.74 -4.94
C ALA A 331 11.00 18.14 -6.29
N LEU A 332 10.80 16.82 -6.35
CA LEU A 332 10.31 16.15 -7.56
C LEU A 332 8.87 16.57 -7.89
N ALA A 333 7.98 16.66 -6.90
CA ALA A 333 6.60 17.13 -7.09
C ALA A 333 6.59 18.58 -7.62
N GLY A 334 7.51 19.43 -7.14
CA GLY A 334 7.72 20.80 -7.59
C GLY A 334 8.35 20.95 -8.99
N GLY A 335 8.79 19.84 -9.60
CA GLY A 335 9.32 19.80 -10.98
C GLY A 335 10.83 19.60 -11.09
N ASP A 336 11.57 19.46 -9.99
CA ASP A 336 13.02 19.16 -10.05
C ASP A 336 13.26 17.65 -10.23
N GLY A 337 13.18 17.21 -11.47
CA GLY A 337 13.52 15.83 -11.89
C GLY A 337 14.93 15.73 -12.50
N SER A 338 15.80 16.71 -12.26
CA SER A 338 17.11 16.81 -12.94
C SER A 338 18.11 15.74 -12.53
N GLY A 339 17.93 15.10 -11.37
CA GLY A 339 18.88 14.11 -10.82
C GLY A 339 20.26 14.68 -10.54
N ARG A 340 20.40 16.01 -10.42
CA ARG A 340 21.68 16.65 -10.13
C ARG A 340 22.17 16.34 -8.73
N VAL A 341 23.49 16.25 -8.56
CA VAL A 341 24.11 16.05 -7.25
C VAL A 341 23.70 17.19 -6.30
N GLN A 342 23.02 16.84 -5.23
CA GLN A 342 22.74 17.76 -4.12
C GLN A 342 24.00 17.90 -3.26
N ARG A 343 24.42 19.14 -3.00
CA ARG A 343 25.62 19.46 -2.21
C ARG A 343 25.23 20.30 -1.01
#